data_9900e95cd736db83ffa57fc737b02620
#
_entry.id   9900e95cd736db83ffa57fc737b02620
#
_cell.length_a   1.000
_cell.length_b   1.000
_cell.length_c   1.000
_cell.angle_alpha   90.00
_cell.angle_beta   90.00
_cell.angle_gamma   90.00
#
_symmetry.space_group_name_H-M   'P 1'
#
loop_
_entity.id
_entity.type
_entity.pdbx_description
1 polymer ?
#
loop_
_entity_poly.entity_id
_entity_poly.type
_entity_poly.pdbx_seq_one_letter_code
_entity_poly.pdbx_strand_id
1 'polypeptide(L)'
;MPTSRTTPTRVRRLLALVPVTALVFGGAVLLDADSAEAFGYNRAVSRACGSNWVQSTGSTAAGSANTMHHSGNCQDRLVAGLHVGGIISWNTSPNVRGTASKGGTNLNDSTGRHKGCPTCAITLS
;
A
#
# COMPACT_ATOMS: atom_id res chain seq x y z
N MET A 1 63.58 19.74 31.70
CA MET A 1 62.30 19.77 30.98
C MET A 1 62.47 18.91 29.74
N PRO A 2 61.92 17.69 29.68
CA PRO A 2 61.92 16.86 28.48
C PRO A 2 60.58 16.93 27.75
N THR A 3 60.65 17.31 26.48
CA THR A 3 59.56 17.35 25.52
C THR A 3 59.27 15.95 25.00
N SER A 4 58.07 15.45 25.28
CA SER A 4 57.57 14.16 24.80
C SER A 4 57.04 14.31 23.34
N ARG A 5 57.70 13.62 22.40
CA ARG A 5 57.25 13.53 20.99
C ARG A 5 56.26 12.35 20.86
N THR A 6 55.05 12.66 20.52
CA THR A 6 54.04 11.66 20.20
C THR A 6 54.12 11.28 18.70
N THR A 7 54.38 10.01 18.43
CA THR A 7 54.46 9.45 17.06
C THR A 7 53.06 9.08 16.56
N PRO A 8 52.65 9.45 15.34
CA PRO A 8 51.36 9.01 14.80
C PRO A 8 51.43 7.58 14.25
N THR A 9 50.63 6.72 14.78
CA THR A 9 50.42 5.32 14.33
C THR A 9 49.66 5.34 12.98
N ARG A 10 50.31 4.92 11.91
CA ARG A 10 49.71 4.70 10.60
C ARG A 10 48.84 3.42 10.65
N VAL A 11 47.55 3.58 10.61
CA VAL A 11 46.60 2.48 10.39
C VAL A 11 46.61 2.10 8.91
N ARG A 12 47.23 0.97 8.58
CA ARG A 12 47.17 0.35 7.26
C ARG A 12 45.76 -0.23 7.05
N ARG A 13 44.98 0.39 6.16
CA ARG A 13 43.74 -0.18 5.66
C ARG A 13 44.09 -1.34 4.71
N LEU A 14 43.83 -2.55 5.13
CA LEU A 14 43.81 -3.73 4.27
C LEU A 14 42.52 -3.67 3.43
N LEU A 15 42.66 -3.40 2.14
CA LEU A 15 41.61 -3.58 1.14
C LEU A 15 41.48 -5.09 0.90
N ALA A 16 40.45 -5.70 1.48
CA ALA A 16 40.01 -7.05 1.14
C ALA A 16 39.23 -6.97 -0.18
N LEU A 17 39.85 -7.41 -1.26
CA LEU A 17 39.19 -7.69 -2.54
C LEU A 17 38.28 -8.92 -2.35
N VAL A 18 36.98 -8.72 -2.30
CA VAL A 18 35.99 -9.80 -2.36
C VAL A 18 35.70 -10.06 -3.83
N PRO A 19 35.91 -11.27 -4.36
CA PRO A 19 35.52 -11.59 -5.72
C PRO A 19 33.99 -11.69 -5.78
N VAL A 20 33.37 -10.82 -6.56
CA VAL A 20 31.96 -10.89 -6.93
C VAL A 20 31.79 -12.01 -7.92
N THR A 21 31.38 -13.19 -7.45
CA THR A 21 30.93 -14.28 -8.33
C THR A 21 29.50 -13.96 -8.74
N ALA A 22 29.30 -13.45 -9.94
CA ALA A 22 28.01 -13.26 -10.56
C ALA A 22 27.38 -14.61 -10.87
N LEU A 23 26.47 -15.09 -10.02
CA LEU A 23 25.55 -16.18 -10.35
C LEU A 23 24.31 -15.55 -10.99
N VAL A 24 24.31 -15.54 -12.33
CA VAL A 24 23.13 -15.31 -13.14
C VAL A 24 22.25 -16.55 -13.01
N PHE A 25 21.25 -16.54 -12.13
CA PHE A 25 20.12 -17.43 -12.23
C PHE A 25 18.90 -16.61 -12.60
N GLY A 26 18.42 -16.87 -13.83
CA GLY A 26 17.19 -16.31 -14.35
C GLY A 26 15.98 -16.75 -13.52
N GLY A 27 15.00 -15.88 -13.45
CA GLY A 27 13.73 -16.08 -12.79
C GLY A 27 13.49 -15.03 -11.72
N ALA A 28 13.43 -13.74 -12.11
CA ALA A 28 12.77 -12.75 -11.30
C ALA A 28 11.28 -13.10 -11.30
N VAL A 29 10.87 -13.98 -10.38
CA VAL A 29 9.50 -14.02 -9.91
C VAL A 29 9.36 -12.69 -9.15
N LEU A 30 8.83 -11.67 -9.82
CA LEU A 30 8.26 -10.53 -9.15
C LEU A 30 7.08 -11.09 -8.34
N LEU A 31 7.37 -11.56 -7.15
CA LEU A 31 6.38 -11.61 -6.10
C LEU A 31 6.01 -10.13 -5.92
N ASP A 32 4.87 -9.73 -6.50
CA ASP A 32 4.13 -8.60 -5.99
C ASP A 32 3.88 -8.92 -4.51
N ALA A 33 4.84 -8.56 -3.68
CA ALA A 33 4.60 -8.38 -2.29
C ALA A 33 3.55 -7.26 -2.28
N ASP A 34 2.27 -7.65 -2.13
CA ASP A 34 1.23 -6.75 -1.68
C ASP A 34 1.76 -6.15 -0.38
N SER A 35 2.52 -5.06 -0.53
CA SER A 35 2.91 -4.24 0.61
C SER A 35 1.58 -3.89 1.26
N ALA A 36 1.42 -4.28 2.51
CA ALA A 36 0.28 -3.87 3.33
C ALA A 36 0.34 -2.34 3.41
N GLU A 37 -0.30 -1.71 2.42
CA GLU A 37 -0.30 -0.26 2.30
C GLU A 37 -1.21 0.28 3.38
N ALA A 38 -0.61 1.04 4.29
CA ALA A 38 -1.31 1.82 5.28
C ALA A 38 -2.29 2.79 4.61
N PHE A 39 -3.30 3.27 5.33
CA PHE A 39 -4.19 4.32 4.86
C PHE A 39 -3.44 5.44 4.14
N GLY A 40 -3.98 5.92 3.01
CA GLY A 40 -3.45 7.04 2.25
C GLY A 40 -2.86 6.69 0.88
N TYR A 41 -2.84 5.44 0.48
CA TYR A 41 -2.45 5.07 -0.89
C TYR A 41 -3.61 5.33 -1.86
N ASN A 42 -3.81 6.61 -2.15
CA ASN A 42 -4.90 7.10 -2.97
C ASN A 42 -4.53 7.07 -4.45
N ARG A 43 -5.31 6.40 -5.30
CA ARG A 43 -5.00 6.24 -6.72
C ARG A 43 -6.21 5.91 -7.58
N ALA A 44 -6.05 6.09 -8.88
CA ALA A 44 -6.96 5.49 -9.85
C ALA A 44 -6.64 3.99 -10.02
N VAL A 45 -7.67 3.16 -10.02
CA VAL A 45 -7.57 1.71 -10.23
C VAL A 45 -8.28 1.36 -11.53
N SER A 46 -7.54 0.78 -12.48
CA SER A 46 -8.09 0.35 -13.75
C SER A 46 -9.04 -0.84 -13.61
N ARG A 47 -10.10 -0.83 -14.38
CA ARG A 47 -11.11 -1.88 -14.49
C ARG A 47 -11.38 -2.15 -15.98
N ALA A 48 -11.96 -3.28 -16.30
CA ALA A 48 -12.29 -3.61 -17.70
C ALA A 48 -13.24 -2.59 -18.36
N CYS A 49 -14.10 -1.92 -17.58
CA CYS A 49 -15.09 -0.94 -18.05
C CYS A 49 -14.68 0.54 -17.82
N GLY A 50 -13.50 0.80 -17.25
CA GLY A 50 -13.07 2.16 -16.91
C GLY A 50 -12.11 2.20 -15.73
N SER A 51 -12.23 3.20 -14.86
CA SER A 51 -11.43 3.27 -13.64
C SER A 51 -12.22 3.86 -12.47
N ASN A 52 -11.80 3.46 -11.27
CA ASN A 52 -12.30 3.98 -10.00
C ASN A 52 -11.17 4.70 -9.28
N TRP A 53 -11.48 5.80 -8.59
CA TRP A 53 -10.58 6.40 -7.63
C TRP A 53 -10.81 5.74 -6.27
N VAL A 54 -9.74 5.21 -5.68
CA VAL A 54 -9.76 4.66 -4.34
C VAL A 54 -9.01 5.59 -3.40
N GLN A 55 -9.57 5.83 -2.25
CA GLN A 55 -9.03 6.74 -1.25
C GLN A 55 -9.32 6.24 0.15
N SER A 56 -8.34 6.33 1.03
CA SER A 56 -8.54 6.08 2.44
C SER A 56 -7.70 7.02 3.30
N THR A 57 -8.18 7.25 4.52
CA THR A 57 -7.49 8.08 5.51
C THR A 57 -7.72 7.52 6.89
N GLY A 58 -6.76 7.70 7.77
CA GLY A 58 -6.92 7.33 9.18
C GLY A 58 -5.81 6.44 9.73
N SER A 59 -6.17 5.71 10.76
CA SER A 59 -5.32 4.76 11.48
C SER A 59 -6.17 3.61 12.02
N THR A 60 -5.58 2.70 12.80
CA THR A 60 -6.34 1.64 13.49
C THR A 60 -7.34 2.19 14.51
N ALA A 61 -7.16 3.41 15.03
CA ALA A 61 -8.12 4.02 15.97
C ALA A 61 -9.41 4.46 15.26
N ALA A 62 -9.29 5.14 14.11
CA ALA A 62 -10.43 5.58 13.30
C ALA A 62 -9.98 5.85 11.87
N GLY A 63 -10.85 5.65 10.90
CA GLY A 63 -10.55 5.92 9.51
C GLY A 63 -11.77 5.88 8.60
N SER A 64 -11.53 6.19 7.33
CA SER A 64 -12.51 6.11 6.27
C SER A 64 -11.93 5.57 4.98
N ALA A 65 -12.76 4.91 4.19
CA ALA A 65 -12.46 4.47 2.84
C ALA A 65 -13.53 4.99 1.88
N ASN A 66 -13.11 5.49 0.72
CA ASN A 66 -14.00 6.00 -0.33
C ASN A 66 -13.63 5.36 -1.66
N THR A 67 -14.63 4.90 -2.37
CA THR A 67 -14.51 4.40 -3.76
C THR A 67 -15.39 5.25 -4.64
N MET A 68 -14.81 5.93 -5.62
CA MET A 68 -15.50 6.88 -6.49
C MET A 68 -15.34 6.48 -7.95
N HIS A 69 -16.35 6.77 -8.76
CA HIS A 69 -16.20 6.67 -10.22
C HIS A 69 -15.17 7.69 -10.69
N HIS A 70 -14.24 7.27 -11.54
CA HIS A 70 -13.20 8.15 -12.09
C HIS A 70 -13.37 8.33 -13.60
N SER A 71 -13.48 7.23 -14.34
CA SER A 71 -13.65 7.31 -15.80
C SER A 71 -14.33 6.05 -16.35
N GLY A 72 -14.77 6.13 -17.61
CA GLY A 72 -15.32 5.00 -18.35
C GLY A 72 -16.81 4.77 -18.09
N ASN A 73 -17.29 3.59 -18.48
CA ASN A 73 -18.72 3.26 -18.54
C ASN A 73 -19.13 2.09 -17.62
N CYS A 74 -18.41 1.90 -16.49
CA CYS A 74 -18.81 0.91 -15.51
C CYS A 74 -20.23 1.17 -15.01
N GLN A 75 -21.09 0.16 -15.07
CA GLN A 75 -22.51 0.27 -14.70
C GLN A 75 -22.81 -0.30 -13.31
N ASP A 76 -21.78 -0.69 -12.58
CA ASP A 76 -21.94 -1.29 -11.25
C ASP A 76 -21.91 -0.25 -10.13
N ARG A 77 -22.48 -0.62 -9.00
CA ARG A 77 -22.34 0.13 -7.76
C ARG A 77 -20.99 -0.14 -7.14
N LEU A 78 -20.29 0.91 -6.75
CA LEU A 78 -19.00 0.85 -6.08
C LEU A 78 -19.16 0.40 -4.63
N VAL A 79 -18.10 -0.17 -4.06
CA VAL A 79 -18.10 -0.63 -2.68
C VAL A 79 -16.83 -0.14 -1.97
N ALA A 80 -17.02 0.38 -0.76
CA ALA A 80 -15.92 0.75 0.15
C ALA A 80 -16.07 -0.02 1.47
N GLY A 81 -14.96 -0.37 2.10
CA GLY A 81 -14.96 -1.16 3.32
C GLY A 81 -13.79 -0.88 4.24
N LEU A 82 -13.95 -1.28 5.48
CA LEU A 82 -12.94 -1.24 6.54
C LEU A 82 -13.01 -2.53 7.35
N HIS A 83 -11.88 -2.95 7.91
CA HIS A 83 -11.81 -4.10 8.80
C HIS A 83 -12.05 -3.65 10.25
N VAL A 84 -13.28 -3.85 10.73
CA VAL A 84 -13.76 -3.40 12.05
C VAL A 84 -14.18 -4.60 12.87
N GLY A 85 -13.66 -4.73 14.09
CA GLY A 85 -14.07 -5.79 15.02
C GLY A 85 -13.83 -7.22 14.50
N GLY A 86 -12.80 -7.43 13.70
CA GLY A 86 -12.48 -8.76 13.14
C GLY A 86 -13.24 -9.11 11.85
N ILE A 87 -14.12 -8.25 11.37
CA ILE A 87 -14.88 -8.43 10.13
C ILE A 87 -14.72 -7.25 9.18
N ILE A 88 -14.77 -7.50 7.86
CA ILE A 88 -14.81 -6.43 6.88
C ILE A 88 -16.23 -5.87 6.81
N SER A 89 -16.38 -4.63 7.25
CA SER A 89 -17.64 -3.90 7.18
C SER A 89 -17.69 -3.08 5.90
N TRP A 90 -18.69 -3.34 5.06
CA TRP A 90 -18.84 -2.77 3.74
C TRP A 90 -19.94 -1.71 3.65
N ASN A 91 -19.80 -0.79 2.71
CA ASN A 91 -20.89 0.07 2.24
C ASN A 91 -20.86 0.14 0.71
N THR A 92 -22.03 0.13 0.11
CA THR A 92 -22.21 0.19 -1.34
C THR A 92 -22.74 1.57 -1.74
N SER A 93 -22.30 2.09 -2.87
CA SER A 93 -22.82 3.37 -3.37
C SER A 93 -24.33 3.32 -3.61
N PRO A 94 -25.07 4.41 -3.33
CA PRO A 94 -26.52 4.44 -3.51
C PRO A 94 -26.92 4.31 -4.98
N ASN A 95 -26.07 4.79 -5.89
CA ASN A 95 -26.33 4.81 -7.32
C ASN A 95 -25.18 4.15 -8.08
N VAL A 96 -25.48 3.71 -9.30
CA VAL A 96 -24.50 3.34 -10.32
C VAL A 96 -23.57 4.54 -10.56
N ARG A 97 -22.25 4.28 -10.59
CA ARG A 97 -21.20 5.33 -10.67
C ARG A 97 -21.21 6.34 -9.50
N GLY A 98 -21.97 6.08 -8.44
CA GLY A 98 -21.94 6.90 -7.24
C GLY A 98 -20.69 6.68 -6.42
N THR A 99 -20.53 7.45 -5.35
CA THR A 99 -19.48 7.26 -4.36
C THR A 99 -19.93 6.28 -3.29
N ALA A 100 -19.12 5.28 -3.01
CA ALA A 100 -19.24 4.47 -1.81
C ALA A 100 -18.30 5.01 -0.75
N SER A 101 -18.80 5.19 0.48
CA SER A 101 -18.02 5.66 1.62
C SER A 101 -18.25 4.78 2.82
N LYS A 102 -17.19 4.41 3.53
CA LYS A 102 -17.24 3.65 4.78
C LYS A 102 -16.33 4.30 5.81
N GLY A 103 -16.89 4.74 6.92
CA GLY A 103 -16.16 5.18 8.10
C GLY A 103 -16.23 4.15 9.22
N GLY A 104 -15.32 4.20 10.17
CA GLY A 104 -15.28 3.31 11.32
C GLY A 104 -14.28 3.73 12.38
N THR A 105 -14.46 3.15 13.58
CA THR A 105 -13.54 3.25 14.71
C THR A 105 -13.14 1.86 15.17
N ASN A 106 -12.06 1.74 15.95
CA ASN A 106 -11.52 0.45 16.41
C ASN A 106 -11.27 -0.51 15.23
N LEU A 107 -10.51 -0.02 14.25
CA LEU A 107 -10.17 -0.77 13.06
C LEU A 107 -9.14 -1.86 13.39
N ASN A 108 -9.22 -3.01 12.73
CA ASN A 108 -8.29 -4.11 12.89
C ASN A 108 -7.02 -3.95 12.05
N ASP A 109 -7.11 -3.18 10.98
CA ASP A 109 -5.95 -2.80 10.19
C ASP A 109 -6.07 -1.33 9.73
N SER A 110 -5.01 -0.81 9.13
CA SER A 110 -4.91 0.57 8.66
C SER A 110 -5.02 0.67 7.14
N THR A 111 -5.85 -0.17 6.53
CA THR A 111 -6.09 -0.15 5.08
C THR A 111 -7.55 0.06 4.74
N GLY A 112 -7.81 0.87 3.72
CA GLY A 112 -9.11 0.94 3.07
C GLY A 112 -9.29 -0.23 2.10
N ARG A 113 -10.51 -0.71 1.94
CA ARG A 113 -10.87 -1.81 1.04
C ARG A 113 -11.88 -1.32 0.01
N HIS A 114 -11.64 -1.63 -1.26
CA HIS A 114 -12.41 -1.06 -2.36
C HIS A 114 -12.76 -2.13 -3.38
N LYS A 115 -13.97 -2.05 -3.92
CA LYS A 115 -14.38 -2.88 -5.05
C LYS A 115 -15.03 -2.01 -6.14
N GLY A 116 -14.74 -2.34 -7.40
CA GLY A 116 -15.37 -1.70 -8.55
C GLY A 116 -16.80 -2.18 -8.82
N CYS A 117 -17.20 -3.30 -8.21
CA CYS A 117 -18.54 -3.86 -8.18
C CYS A 117 -18.69 -4.76 -6.95
N PRO A 118 -19.91 -5.14 -6.53
CA PRO A 118 -20.10 -5.98 -5.34
C PRO A 118 -19.34 -7.31 -5.35
N THR A 119 -19.19 -7.93 -6.52
CA THR A 119 -18.51 -9.22 -6.73
C THR A 119 -17.06 -9.09 -7.21
N CYS A 120 -16.57 -7.86 -7.45
CA CYS A 120 -15.21 -7.62 -7.92
C CYS A 120 -14.17 -7.93 -6.84
N ALA A 121 -12.93 -8.18 -7.28
CA ALA A 121 -11.78 -8.31 -6.40
C ALA A 121 -11.57 -7.08 -5.53
N ILE A 122 -11.03 -7.29 -4.33
CA ILE A 122 -10.71 -6.22 -3.38
C ILE A 122 -9.42 -5.53 -3.83
N THR A 123 -9.42 -4.21 -3.76
CA THR A 123 -8.23 -3.36 -3.88
C THR A 123 -8.00 -2.68 -2.54
N LEU A 124 -6.76 -2.60 -2.07
CA LEU A 124 -6.37 -1.92 -0.83
C LEU A 124 -5.90 -0.48 -1.11
N SER A 125 -6.05 0.41 -0.12
CA SER A 125 -5.50 1.77 -0.11
C SER A 125 -5.15 2.27 1.28
#